data_7e48c319acd807414161017f7c65a191
#
_entry.id   7e48c319acd807414161017f7c65a191
#
_cell.length_a   1.000
_cell.length_b   1.000
_cell.length_c   1.000
_cell.angle_alpha   90.00
_cell.angle_beta   90.00
_cell.angle_gamma   90.00
#
_symmetry.space_group_name_H-M   'P 1'
#
loop_
_entity.id
_entity.type
_entity.pdbx_description
1 polymer ?
#
loop_
_entity_poly.entity_id
_entity_poly.type
_entity_poly.pdbx_seq_one_letter_code
_entity_poly.pdbx_strand_id
1 'polypeptide(L)'
;MMRERGALHLCAMVNLPYIICSVLSFIPALVLHEVAHGYAAYKLGDPTAKRSGRLSLNPLKHIDPFGTVILPLLLMVMGWPVFGYAKPVPYNPRYFKDPRRDDVIVGLAGPSANLAMAALAAAVAWGCSGLVSNPAFANNELFAYFYVMFLPTFALINLYLMFFNLLPIPPLDGSSIFAILLPPKYLPKYYQIQQYAFPVFMIAIVVLPYVFNFNPFSWYLGVTAGNLFDFMFPPFFS
;
A
#
# COMPACT_ATOMS: atom_id res chain seq x y z
N MET A 1 24.67 32.74 7.99
CA MET A 1 24.76 31.83 9.16
C MET A 1 23.46 31.08 9.52
N MET A 2 22.27 31.56 9.19
CA MET A 2 21.01 30.80 9.41
C MET A 2 20.61 29.84 8.28
N ARG A 3 21.11 30.04 7.06
CA ARG A 3 20.79 29.22 5.89
C ARG A 3 21.52 27.86 5.84
N GLU A 4 22.70 27.78 6.42
CA GLU A 4 23.49 26.53 6.44
C GLU A 4 23.03 25.53 7.50
N ARG A 5 22.38 26.00 8.58
CA ARG A 5 21.79 25.09 9.59
C ARG A 5 20.59 24.33 9.06
N GLY A 6 19.81 24.89 8.14
CA GLY A 6 18.69 24.23 7.53
C GLY A 6 19.08 23.08 6.59
N ALA A 7 20.15 23.25 5.82
CA ALA A 7 20.65 22.21 4.91
C ALA A 7 21.31 21.04 5.65
N LEU A 8 22.02 21.31 6.76
CA LEU A 8 22.60 20.28 7.62
C LEU A 8 21.54 19.48 8.40
N HIS A 9 20.42 20.11 8.80
CA HIS A 9 19.30 19.39 9.39
C HIS A 9 18.53 18.51 8.39
N LEU A 10 18.44 18.90 7.13
CA LEU A 10 17.81 18.07 6.10
C LEU A 10 18.67 16.84 5.73
N CYS A 11 20.02 17.00 5.77
CA CYS A 11 20.96 15.91 5.52
C CYS A 11 21.10 14.94 6.72
N ALA A 12 20.78 15.37 7.94
CA ALA A 12 20.85 14.55 9.15
C ALA A 12 19.63 13.62 9.36
N MET A 13 18.59 13.73 8.53
CA MET A 13 17.35 12.96 8.68
C MET A 13 17.18 11.78 7.70
N VAL A 14 18.17 11.47 6.88
CA VAL A 14 18.13 10.26 6.06
C VAL A 14 18.65 9.09 6.89
N ASN A 15 17.78 8.52 7.71
CA ASN A 15 18.09 7.30 8.47
C ASN A 15 18.15 6.12 7.48
N LEU A 16 19.36 5.78 7.03
CA LEU A 16 19.58 4.71 6.05
C LEU A 16 18.92 3.37 6.45
N PRO A 17 19.00 2.90 7.71
CA PRO A 17 18.27 1.72 8.18
C PRO A 17 16.75 1.84 7.94
N TYR A 18 16.15 2.99 8.21
CA TYR A 18 14.72 3.21 7.98
C TYR A 18 14.35 3.12 6.49
N ILE A 19 15.16 3.70 5.61
CA ILE A 19 14.95 3.60 4.16
C ILE A 19 15.06 2.14 3.71
N ILE A 20 16.07 1.42 4.16
CA ILE A 20 16.24 0.00 3.84
C ILE A 20 15.03 -0.81 4.32
N CYS A 21 14.60 -0.63 5.57
CA CYS A 21 13.41 -1.30 6.10
C CYS A 21 12.14 -0.95 5.31
N SER A 22 11.98 0.32 4.91
CA SER A 22 10.83 0.77 4.12
C SER A 22 10.81 0.11 2.74
N VAL A 23 11.94 0.06 2.04
CA VAL A 23 12.05 -0.58 0.71
C VAL A 23 11.82 -2.10 0.82
N LEU A 24 12.45 -2.75 1.80
CA LEU A 24 12.28 -4.18 2.07
C LEU A 24 10.84 -4.53 2.48
N SER A 25 10.10 -3.58 3.07
CA SER A 25 8.70 -3.74 3.42
C SER A 25 7.78 -3.48 2.24
N PHE A 26 8.02 -2.42 1.49
CA PHE A 26 7.14 -1.97 0.40
C PHE A 26 7.12 -2.95 -0.78
N ILE A 27 8.30 -3.46 -1.18
CA ILE A 27 8.40 -4.34 -2.35
C ILE A 27 7.57 -5.63 -2.17
N PRO A 28 7.73 -6.42 -1.09
CA PRO A 28 6.89 -7.60 -0.89
C PRO A 28 5.41 -7.27 -0.72
N ALA A 29 5.09 -6.17 0.00
CA ALA A 29 3.71 -5.74 0.20
C ALA A 29 3.00 -5.49 -1.14
N LEU A 30 3.66 -4.79 -2.05
CA LEU A 30 3.14 -4.48 -3.38
C LEU A 30 3.05 -5.72 -4.27
N VAL A 31 4.11 -6.54 -4.31
CA VAL A 31 4.15 -7.75 -5.16
C VAL A 31 3.08 -8.75 -4.75
N LEU A 32 2.94 -9.01 -3.45
CA LEU A 32 1.95 -9.97 -2.95
C LEU A 32 0.52 -9.45 -3.14
N HIS A 33 0.29 -8.16 -3.00
CA HIS A 33 -0.97 -7.51 -3.32
C HIS A 33 -1.37 -7.76 -4.79
N GLU A 34 -0.48 -7.46 -5.73
CA GLU A 34 -0.73 -7.64 -7.18
C GLU A 34 -0.91 -9.11 -7.55
N VAL A 35 -0.08 -10.00 -6.98
CA VAL A 35 -0.20 -11.45 -7.21
C VAL A 35 -1.52 -11.98 -6.65
N ALA A 36 -2.01 -11.46 -5.53
CA ALA A 36 -3.29 -11.86 -4.96
C ALA A 36 -4.46 -11.55 -5.90
N HIS A 37 -4.50 -10.38 -6.53
CA HIS A 37 -5.49 -10.06 -7.56
C HIS A 37 -5.45 -11.07 -8.71
N GLY A 38 -4.27 -11.28 -9.29
CA GLY A 38 -4.11 -12.22 -10.40
C GLY A 38 -4.44 -13.65 -10.03
N TYR A 39 -4.14 -14.07 -8.81
CA TYR A 39 -4.45 -15.40 -8.32
C TYR A 39 -5.96 -15.58 -8.08
N ALA A 40 -6.63 -14.58 -7.52
CA ALA A 40 -8.08 -14.58 -7.36
C ALA A 40 -8.78 -14.67 -8.72
N ALA A 41 -8.39 -13.84 -9.69
CA ALA A 41 -8.90 -13.90 -11.05
C ALA A 41 -8.69 -15.28 -11.70
N TYR A 42 -7.50 -15.86 -11.53
CA TYR A 42 -7.20 -17.20 -12.03
C TYR A 42 -8.10 -18.29 -11.40
N LYS A 43 -8.36 -18.21 -10.11
CA LYS A 43 -9.28 -19.13 -9.41
C LYS A 43 -10.74 -18.98 -9.87
N LEU A 44 -11.13 -17.79 -10.29
CA LEU A 44 -12.45 -17.48 -10.85
C LEU A 44 -12.58 -17.83 -12.35
N GLY A 45 -11.51 -18.38 -12.95
CA GLY A 45 -11.53 -18.91 -14.32
C GLY A 45 -10.81 -18.02 -15.34
N ASP A 46 -10.22 -16.91 -14.95
CA ASP A 46 -9.46 -16.05 -15.86
C ASP A 46 -7.98 -16.46 -15.94
N PRO A 47 -7.50 -16.99 -17.06
CA PRO A 47 -6.11 -17.38 -17.23
C PRO A 47 -5.18 -16.22 -17.61
N THR A 48 -5.66 -14.98 -17.73
CA THR A 48 -4.93 -13.84 -18.32
C THR A 48 -3.64 -13.56 -17.56
N ALA A 49 -3.70 -13.42 -16.23
CA ALA A 49 -2.55 -13.16 -15.38
C ALA A 49 -1.48 -14.28 -15.49
N LYS A 50 -1.93 -15.54 -15.53
CA LYS A 50 -1.04 -16.70 -15.65
C LYS A 50 -0.37 -16.73 -17.03
N ARG A 51 -1.14 -16.54 -18.11
CA ARG A 51 -0.62 -16.55 -19.50
C ARG A 51 0.37 -15.42 -19.76
N SER A 52 0.18 -14.27 -19.14
CA SER A 52 1.10 -13.14 -19.23
C SER A 52 2.32 -13.25 -18.30
N GLY A 53 2.47 -14.36 -17.56
CA GLY A 53 3.59 -14.59 -16.65
C GLY A 53 3.62 -13.63 -15.44
N ARG A 54 2.45 -13.04 -15.09
CA ARG A 54 2.31 -12.03 -14.04
C ARG A 54 2.02 -12.64 -12.66
N LEU A 55 1.66 -13.91 -12.56
CA LEU A 55 1.61 -14.67 -11.30
C LEU A 55 3.02 -15.06 -10.86
N SER A 56 3.81 -14.09 -10.46
CA SER A 56 5.22 -14.25 -10.12
C SER A 56 5.60 -13.37 -8.94
N LEU A 57 6.38 -13.89 -8.02
CA LEU A 57 6.93 -13.12 -6.89
C LEU A 57 8.16 -12.29 -7.27
N ASN A 58 8.60 -12.34 -8.53
CA ASN A 58 9.69 -11.51 -9.01
C ASN A 58 9.24 -10.05 -9.11
N PRO A 59 9.76 -9.13 -8.27
CA PRO A 59 9.34 -7.73 -8.23
C PRO A 59 9.54 -7.01 -9.57
N LEU A 60 10.54 -7.38 -10.35
CA LEU A 60 10.82 -6.76 -11.65
C LEU A 60 9.66 -6.91 -12.64
N LYS A 61 8.81 -7.90 -12.46
CA LYS A 61 7.61 -8.08 -13.29
C LYS A 61 6.48 -7.11 -12.92
N HIS A 62 6.54 -6.48 -11.75
CA HIS A 62 5.52 -5.57 -11.21
C HIS A 62 5.97 -4.11 -11.23
N ILE A 63 7.23 -3.83 -11.57
CA ILE A 63 7.74 -2.48 -11.72
C ILE A 63 7.14 -1.85 -12.98
N ASP A 64 6.56 -0.66 -12.82
CA ASP A 64 6.26 0.28 -13.89
C ASP A 64 7.37 1.35 -13.91
N PRO A 65 8.13 1.53 -15.01
CA PRO A 65 9.22 2.48 -15.02
C PRO A 65 8.81 3.91 -14.68
N PHE A 66 7.62 4.33 -15.11
CA PHE A 66 7.11 5.65 -14.81
C PHE A 66 6.52 5.72 -13.40
N GLY A 67 5.56 4.85 -13.08
CA GLY A 67 4.80 4.90 -11.81
C GLY A 67 5.62 4.50 -10.58
N THR A 68 6.56 3.55 -10.75
CA THR A 68 7.33 3.02 -9.61
C THR A 68 8.66 3.76 -9.41
N VAL A 69 9.22 4.39 -10.45
CA VAL A 69 10.55 5.01 -10.39
C VAL A 69 10.50 6.50 -10.70
N ILE A 70 10.07 6.88 -11.92
CA ILE A 70 10.16 8.27 -12.38
C ILE A 70 9.25 9.19 -11.56
N LEU A 71 8.00 8.80 -11.35
CA LEU A 71 7.02 9.62 -10.63
C LEU A 71 7.42 9.88 -9.18
N PRO A 72 7.80 8.88 -8.35
CA PRO A 72 8.29 9.13 -7.01
C PRO A 72 9.52 10.04 -6.95
N LEU A 73 10.49 9.84 -7.85
CA LEU A 73 11.68 10.69 -7.92
C LEU A 73 11.33 12.13 -8.30
N LEU A 74 10.45 12.33 -9.28
CA LEU A 74 10.00 13.66 -9.69
C LEU A 74 9.31 14.39 -8.51
N LEU A 75 8.40 13.71 -7.83
CA LEU A 75 7.68 14.27 -6.68
C LEU A 75 8.63 14.63 -5.54
N MET A 76 9.64 13.78 -5.28
CA MET A 76 10.67 14.02 -4.28
C MET A 76 11.49 15.28 -4.61
N VAL A 77 11.91 15.45 -5.86
CA VAL A 77 12.65 16.63 -6.30
C VAL A 77 11.81 17.91 -6.19
N MET A 78 10.50 17.80 -6.45
CA MET A 78 9.55 18.92 -6.31
C MET A 78 9.17 19.23 -4.86
N GLY A 79 9.59 18.40 -3.89
CA GLY A 79 9.20 18.55 -2.48
C GLY A 79 7.73 18.23 -2.22
N TRP A 80 7.10 17.48 -3.13
CA TRP A 80 5.70 17.08 -3.03
C TRP A 80 5.55 15.72 -2.31
N PRO A 81 4.33 15.39 -1.82
CA PRO A 81 4.09 14.07 -1.26
C PRO A 81 4.47 12.95 -2.23
N VAL A 82 5.38 12.08 -1.80
CA VAL A 82 5.89 11.00 -2.66
C VAL A 82 4.89 9.87 -2.70
N PHE A 83 4.45 9.53 -3.90
CA PHE A 83 3.63 8.34 -4.15
C PHE A 83 4.06 7.67 -5.47
N GLY A 84 3.66 6.44 -5.66
CA GLY A 84 3.91 5.68 -6.87
C GLY A 84 2.89 4.55 -7.02
N TYR A 85 2.91 3.91 -8.18
CA TYR A 85 2.06 2.77 -8.46
C TYR A 85 2.85 1.66 -9.16
N ALA A 86 2.41 0.43 -8.98
CA ALA A 86 2.92 -0.72 -9.69
C ALA A 86 2.22 -0.90 -11.03
N LYS A 87 2.83 -1.67 -11.89
CA LYS A 87 2.18 -2.18 -13.09
C LYS A 87 1.12 -3.21 -12.67
N PRO A 88 -0.19 -2.92 -12.85
CA PRO A 88 -1.24 -3.81 -12.37
C PRO A 88 -1.21 -5.17 -13.06
N VAL A 89 -1.61 -6.21 -12.33
CA VAL A 89 -1.77 -7.55 -12.90
C VAL A 89 -3.03 -7.57 -13.79
N PRO A 90 -2.92 -7.91 -15.09
CA PRO A 90 -4.06 -7.90 -15.98
C PRO A 90 -5.03 -9.03 -15.68
N TYR A 91 -6.32 -8.72 -15.71
CA TYR A 91 -7.40 -9.69 -15.69
C TYR A 91 -8.50 -9.31 -16.70
N ASN A 92 -9.33 -10.27 -17.09
CA ASN A 92 -10.38 -10.05 -18.07
C ASN A 92 -11.73 -10.57 -17.52
N PRO A 93 -12.64 -9.66 -17.14
CA PRO A 93 -13.93 -10.01 -16.56
C PRO A 93 -14.84 -10.89 -17.44
N ARG A 94 -14.54 -11.01 -18.74
CA ARG A 94 -15.29 -11.88 -19.66
C ARG A 94 -15.15 -13.38 -19.34
N TYR A 95 -14.14 -13.75 -18.57
CA TYR A 95 -13.95 -15.13 -18.11
C TYR A 95 -14.74 -15.43 -16.83
N PHE A 96 -15.26 -14.42 -16.14
CA PHE A 96 -15.98 -14.58 -14.90
C PHE A 96 -17.39 -15.11 -15.12
N LYS A 97 -17.86 -15.97 -14.22
CA LYS A 97 -19.25 -16.48 -14.23
C LYS A 97 -20.24 -15.40 -13.82
N ASP A 98 -19.90 -14.62 -12.83
CA ASP A 98 -20.63 -13.44 -12.39
C ASP A 98 -19.67 -12.24 -12.37
N PRO A 99 -19.58 -11.48 -13.47
CA PRO A 99 -18.58 -10.42 -13.60
C PRO A 99 -18.61 -9.37 -12.49
N ARG A 100 -19.81 -9.06 -11.95
CA ARG A 100 -19.93 -8.04 -10.88
C ARG A 100 -19.43 -8.55 -9.54
N ARG A 101 -19.83 -9.75 -9.16
CA ARG A 101 -19.40 -10.40 -7.91
C ARG A 101 -17.91 -10.74 -7.95
N ASP A 102 -17.49 -11.34 -9.05
CA ASP A 102 -16.13 -11.85 -9.20
C ASP A 102 -15.12 -10.70 -9.28
N ASP A 103 -15.49 -9.55 -9.87
CA ASP A 103 -14.68 -8.32 -9.86
C ASP A 103 -14.45 -7.80 -8.44
N VAL A 104 -15.46 -7.83 -7.58
CA VAL A 104 -15.29 -7.48 -6.15
C VAL A 104 -14.36 -8.46 -5.43
N ILE A 105 -14.47 -9.77 -5.71
CA ILE A 105 -13.58 -10.77 -5.10
C ILE A 105 -12.13 -10.51 -5.52
N VAL A 106 -11.92 -10.20 -6.80
CA VAL A 106 -10.60 -9.82 -7.30
C VAL A 106 -10.12 -8.52 -6.64
N GLY A 107 -10.96 -7.48 -6.61
CA GLY A 107 -10.64 -6.19 -5.97
C GLY A 107 -10.29 -6.31 -4.48
N LEU A 108 -10.96 -7.19 -3.73
CA LEU A 108 -10.66 -7.44 -2.32
C LEU A 108 -9.42 -8.30 -2.09
N ALA A 109 -8.95 -9.05 -3.08
CA ALA A 109 -7.85 -9.99 -2.90
C ALA A 109 -6.53 -9.29 -2.51
N GLY A 110 -6.19 -8.16 -3.14
CA GLY A 110 -5.02 -7.35 -2.80
C GLY A 110 -5.06 -6.81 -1.38
N PRO A 111 -6.09 -6.03 -1.01
CA PRO A 111 -6.28 -5.55 0.36
C PRO A 111 -6.26 -6.65 1.41
N SER A 112 -6.88 -7.81 1.13
CA SER A 112 -6.87 -8.97 2.03
C SER A 112 -5.47 -9.56 2.22
N ALA A 113 -4.67 -9.62 1.16
CA ALA A 113 -3.28 -10.05 1.25
C ALA A 113 -2.45 -9.09 2.12
N ASN A 114 -2.64 -7.78 1.97
CA ASN A 114 -1.99 -6.80 2.82
C ASN A 114 -2.39 -6.93 4.29
N LEU A 115 -3.68 -7.13 4.58
CA LEU A 115 -4.14 -7.39 5.94
C LEU A 115 -3.49 -8.63 6.54
N ALA A 116 -3.42 -9.73 5.77
CA ALA A 116 -2.79 -10.97 6.22
C ALA A 116 -1.30 -10.78 6.52
N MET A 117 -0.59 -9.99 5.71
CA MET A 117 0.83 -9.68 5.94
C MET A 117 1.03 -8.80 7.18
N ALA A 118 0.18 -7.79 7.40
CA ALA A 118 0.21 -6.97 8.61
C ALA A 118 -0.07 -7.83 9.87
N ALA A 119 -1.08 -8.71 9.79
CA ALA A 119 -1.40 -9.63 10.88
C ALA A 119 -0.26 -10.60 11.19
N LEU A 120 0.43 -11.11 10.15
CA LEU A 120 1.61 -11.96 10.32
C LEU A 120 2.74 -11.20 11.03
N ALA A 121 3.02 -9.96 10.62
CA ALA A 121 4.04 -9.14 11.28
C ALA A 121 3.70 -8.88 12.75
N ALA A 122 2.43 -8.59 13.06
CA ALA A 122 1.96 -8.43 14.44
C ALA A 122 2.11 -9.72 15.25
N ALA A 123 1.73 -10.86 14.68
CA ALA A 123 1.89 -12.17 15.35
C ALA A 123 3.36 -12.48 15.65
N VAL A 124 4.27 -12.16 14.73
CA VAL A 124 5.72 -12.29 14.96
C VAL A 124 6.18 -11.32 16.05
N ALA A 125 5.70 -10.06 16.04
CA ALA A 125 6.05 -9.09 17.09
C ALA A 125 5.60 -9.55 18.47
N TRP A 126 4.38 -10.06 18.61
CA TRP A 126 3.90 -10.66 19.86
C TRP A 126 4.69 -11.89 20.29
N GLY A 127 5.01 -12.81 19.35
CA GLY A 127 5.82 -13.99 19.62
C GLY A 127 7.24 -13.67 20.08
N CYS A 128 7.82 -12.57 19.56
CA CYS A 128 9.16 -12.11 19.92
C CYS A 128 9.20 -11.17 21.12
N SER A 129 8.05 -10.73 21.66
CA SER A 129 8.00 -9.74 22.75
C SER A 129 8.76 -10.15 24.00
N GLY A 130 8.72 -11.44 24.37
CA GLY A 130 9.48 -11.99 25.50
C GLY A 130 11.01 -12.00 25.29
N LEU A 131 11.48 -11.96 24.04
CA LEU A 131 12.92 -11.97 23.73
C LEU A 131 13.56 -10.60 23.99
N VAL A 132 12.79 -9.51 23.98
CA VAL A 132 13.26 -8.14 24.19
C VAL A 132 13.94 -7.98 25.55
N SER A 133 13.45 -8.69 26.56
CA SER A 133 14.01 -8.68 27.93
C SER A 133 15.24 -9.61 28.10
N ASN A 134 15.57 -10.43 27.10
CA ASN A 134 16.71 -11.33 27.15
C ASN A 134 17.97 -10.61 26.69
N PRO A 135 19.04 -10.52 27.52
CA PRO A 135 20.29 -9.81 27.19
C PRO A 135 20.97 -10.27 25.87
N ALA A 136 20.79 -11.53 25.49
CA ALA A 136 21.36 -12.08 24.25
C ALA A 136 20.72 -11.46 23.00
N PHE A 137 19.44 -11.05 23.09
CA PHE A 137 18.70 -10.41 21.99
C PHE A 137 18.65 -8.90 22.15
N ALA A 138 18.53 -8.37 23.37
CA ALA A 138 18.46 -6.94 23.66
C ALA A 138 19.72 -6.18 23.17
N ASN A 139 20.90 -6.82 23.24
CA ASN A 139 22.17 -6.25 22.77
C ASN A 139 22.49 -6.57 21.31
N ASN A 140 21.60 -7.26 20.58
CA ASN A 140 21.80 -7.60 19.17
C ASN A 140 21.18 -6.53 18.27
N GLU A 141 22.02 -5.73 17.61
CA GLU A 141 21.55 -4.64 16.73
C GLU A 141 20.64 -5.15 15.60
N LEU A 142 20.95 -6.30 15.00
CA LEU A 142 20.12 -6.87 13.92
C LEU A 142 18.73 -7.24 14.44
N PHE A 143 18.64 -7.81 15.63
CA PHE A 143 17.34 -8.09 16.26
C PHE A 143 16.58 -6.80 16.58
N ALA A 144 17.27 -5.78 17.09
CA ALA A 144 16.65 -4.48 17.35
C ALA A 144 16.10 -3.85 16.07
N TYR A 145 16.86 -3.81 14.97
CA TYR A 145 16.37 -3.33 13.68
C TYR A 145 15.19 -4.16 13.15
N PHE A 146 15.24 -5.47 13.26
CA PHE A 146 14.15 -6.34 12.85
C PHE A 146 12.88 -6.07 13.67
N TYR A 147 13.01 -6.07 15.00
CA TYR A 147 11.86 -6.02 15.90
C TYR A 147 11.27 -4.61 16.01
N VAL A 148 12.10 -3.58 16.21
CA VAL A 148 11.64 -2.21 16.49
C VAL A 148 11.40 -1.40 15.22
N MET A 149 12.07 -1.75 14.11
CA MET A 149 11.97 -0.97 12.87
C MET A 149 11.27 -1.73 11.75
N PHE A 150 11.73 -2.93 11.40
CA PHE A 150 11.21 -3.64 10.23
C PHE A 150 9.77 -4.13 10.44
N LEU A 151 9.47 -4.84 11.53
CA LEU A 151 8.12 -5.39 11.77
C LEU A 151 7.04 -4.31 11.82
N PRO A 152 7.18 -3.20 12.58
CA PRO A 152 6.21 -2.11 12.57
C PRO A 152 6.07 -1.44 11.21
N THR A 153 7.20 -1.15 10.54
CA THR A 153 7.21 -0.53 9.20
C THR A 153 6.50 -1.42 8.18
N PHE A 154 6.79 -2.73 8.20
CA PHE A 154 6.16 -3.70 7.30
C PHE A 154 4.65 -3.76 7.53
N ALA A 155 4.21 -3.80 8.78
CA ALA A 155 2.78 -3.80 9.09
C ALA A 155 2.09 -2.50 8.67
N LEU A 156 2.66 -1.33 9.02
CA LEU A 156 2.09 -0.03 8.66
C LEU A 156 1.99 0.16 7.14
N ILE A 157 3.03 -0.21 6.38
CA ILE A 157 2.99 -0.13 4.91
C ILE A 157 1.88 -0.99 4.34
N ASN A 158 1.72 -2.21 4.85
CA ASN A 158 0.65 -3.10 4.41
C ASN A 158 -0.74 -2.55 4.77
N LEU A 159 -0.93 -2.02 5.99
CA LEU A 159 -2.19 -1.39 6.39
C LEU A 159 -2.47 -0.13 5.55
N TYR A 160 -1.47 0.69 5.27
CA TYR A 160 -1.63 1.86 4.40
C TYR A 160 -2.04 1.46 2.98
N LEU A 161 -1.38 0.45 2.39
CA LEU A 161 -1.77 -0.07 1.07
C LEU A 161 -3.19 -0.63 1.08
N MET A 162 -3.58 -1.38 2.11
CA MET A 162 -4.92 -1.91 2.27
C MET A 162 -5.97 -0.78 2.29
N PHE A 163 -5.86 0.16 3.23
CA PHE A 163 -6.85 1.23 3.37
C PHE A 163 -6.85 2.20 2.20
N PHE A 164 -5.68 2.48 1.62
CA PHE A 164 -5.58 3.28 0.41
C PHE A 164 -6.36 2.65 -0.74
N ASN A 165 -6.14 1.35 -1.00
CA ASN A 165 -6.81 0.66 -2.08
C ASN A 165 -8.29 0.38 -1.81
N LEU A 166 -8.75 0.43 -0.56
CA LEU A 166 -10.18 0.32 -0.20
C LEU A 166 -10.97 1.62 -0.43
N LEU A 167 -10.31 2.74 -0.77
CA LEU A 167 -11.03 3.96 -1.15
C LEU A 167 -11.89 3.70 -2.39
N PRO A 168 -13.15 4.17 -2.41
CA PRO A 168 -14.09 3.94 -3.52
C PRO A 168 -13.79 4.86 -4.73
N ILE A 169 -12.52 5.06 -5.05
CA ILE A 169 -12.04 5.99 -6.06
C ILE A 169 -11.25 5.20 -7.12
N PRO A 170 -11.72 5.15 -8.36
CA PRO A 170 -10.97 4.50 -9.43
C PRO A 170 -9.62 5.20 -9.70
N PRO A 171 -8.54 4.46 -9.98
CA PRO A 171 -8.48 3.03 -10.28
C PRO A 171 -8.21 2.12 -9.07
N LEU A 172 -8.50 2.56 -7.84
CA LEU A 172 -8.26 1.79 -6.62
C LEU A 172 -9.27 0.62 -6.50
N ASP A 173 -8.88 -0.43 -5.80
CA ASP A 173 -9.64 -1.69 -5.70
C ASP A 173 -11.05 -1.51 -5.10
N GLY A 174 -11.18 -0.57 -4.14
CA GLY A 174 -12.44 -0.22 -3.50
C GLY A 174 -13.50 0.28 -4.49
N SER A 175 -13.10 0.71 -5.69
CA SER A 175 -14.03 1.11 -6.74
C SER A 175 -14.90 -0.05 -7.25
N SER A 176 -14.39 -1.28 -7.26
CA SER A 176 -15.14 -2.50 -7.61
C SER A 176 -16.27 -2.74 -6.61
N ILE A 177 -15.98 -2.54 -5.31
CA ILE A 177 -16.96 -2.69 -4.23
C ILE A 177 -18.06 -1.65 -4.39
N PHE A 178 -17.68 -0.41 -4.70
CA PHE A 178 -18.68 0.64 -4.93
C PHE A 178 -19.54 0.36 -6.17
N ALA A 179 -18.93 -0.14 -7.25
CA ALA A 179 -19.64 -0.47 -8.48
C ALA A 179 -20.72 -1.55 -8.28
N ILE A 180 -20.53 -2.55 -7.41
CA ILE A 180 -21.55 -3.58 -7.16
C ILE A 180 -22.77 -3.03 -6.40
N LEU A 181 -22.57 -2.00 -5.58
CA LEU A 181 -23.66 -1.35 -4.84
C LEU A 181 -24.55 -0.47 -5.73
N LEU A 182 -24.04 -0.05 -6.91
CA LEU A 182 -24.77 0.80 -7.83
C LEU A 182 -25.82 0.01 -8.61
N PRO A 183 -27.06 0.54 -8.74
CA PRO A 183 -28.03 0.01 -9.70
C PRO A 183 -27.47 0.02 -11.14
N PRO A 184 -27.77 -1.00 -11.97
CA PRO A 184 -27.21 -1.15 -13.32
C PRO A 184 -27.35 0.08 -14.21
N LYS A 185 -28.43 0.86 -14.06
CA LYS A 185 -28.68 2.09 -14.83
C LYS A 185 -27.64 3.20 -14.62
N TYR A 186 -26.93 3.19 -13.49
CA TYR A 186 -25.91 4.21 -13.18
C TYR A 186 -24.49 3.78 -13.55
N LEU A 187 -24.24 2.50 -13.84
CA LEU A 187 -22.92 1.99 -14.19
C LEU A 187 -22.27 2.69 -15.40
N PRO A 188 -22.99 2.97 -16.52
CA PRO A 188 -22.38 3.67 -17.64
C PRO A 188 -21.86 5.07 -17.26
N LYS A 189 -22.63 5.81 -16.46
CA LYS A 189 -22.25 7.13 -15.97
C LYS A 189 -21.08 7.03 -14.98
N TYR A 190 -21.07 6.03 -14.12
CA TYR A 190 -19.97 5.75 -13.19
C TYR A 190 -18.67 5.49 -13.95
N TYR A 191 -18.68 4.63 -14.97
CA TYR A 191 -17.49 4.36 -15.79
C TYR A 191 -17.03 5.57 -16.62
N GLN A 192 -17.93 6.45 -17.02
CA GLN A 192 -17.55 7.72 -17.68
C GLN A 192 -16.83 8.67 -16.72
N ILE A 193 -17.28 8.75 -15.47
CA ILE A 193 -16.63 9.59 -14.45
C ILE A 193 -15.27 8.99 -14.04
N GLN A 194 -15.17 7.68 -14.05
CA GLN A 194 -14.00 6.92 -13.61
C GLN A 194 -12.70 7.37 -14.28
N GLN A 195 -12.74 7.70 -15.56
CA GLN A 195 -11.55 8.17 -16.31
C GLN A 195 -10.93 9.46 -15.77
N TYR A 196 -11.74 10.30 -15.07
CA TYR A 196 -11.29 11.56 -14.47
C TYR A 196 -10.99 11.42 -12.97
N ALA A 197 -11.43 10.34 -12.33
CA ALA A 197 -11.37 10.19 -10.89
C ALA A 197 -9.93 10.19 -10.38
N PHE A 198 -9.01 9.48 -11.04
CA PHE A 198 -7.62 9.40 -10.62
C PHE A 198 -6.87 10.73 -10.77
N PRO A 199 -6.91 11.46 -11.89
CA PRO A 199 -6.30 12.79 -11.98
C PRO A 199 -6.85 13.77 -10.93
N VAL A 200 -8.18 13.77 -10.73
CA VAL A 200 -8.81 14.64 -9.72
C VAL A 200 -8.35 14.27 -8.31
N PHE A 201 -8.30 13.00 -8.00
CA PHE A 201 -7.81 12.49 -6.70
C PHE A 201 -6.35 12.87 -6.46
N MET A 202 -5.48 12.75 -7.48
CA MET A 202 -4.07 13.15 -7.38
C MET A 202 -3.93 14.65 -7.12
N ILE A 203 -4.69 15.47 -7.85
CA ILE A 203 -4.72 16.92 -7.61
C ILE A 203 -5.21 17.21 -6.19
N ALA A 204 -6.26 16.53 -5.72
CA ALA A 204 -6.81 16.72 -4.38
C ALA A 204 -5.78 16.39 -3.29
N ILE A 205 -5.05 15.28 -3.40
CA ILE A 205 -4.00 14.91 -2.42
C ILE A 205 -2.93 16.00 -2.30
N VAL A 206 -2.59 16.65 -3.41
CA VAL A 206 -1.55 17.70 -3.42
C VAL A 206 -2.13 19.05 -2.95
N VAL A 207 -3.30 19.45 -3.49
CA VAL A 207 -3.85 20.81 -3.29
C VAL A 207 -4.54 20.99 -1.95
N LEU A 208 -5.34 20.01 -1.49
CA LEU A 208 -6.11 20.14 -0.25
C LEU A 208 -5.27 20.48 1.00
N PRO A 209 -4.10 19.85 1.23
CA PRO A 209 -3.26 20.20 2.36
C PRO A 209 -2.81 21.65 2.36
N TYR A 210 -2.52 22.21 1.18
CA TYR A 210 -2.09 23.62 1.06
C TYR A 210 -3.24 24.62 1.23
N VAL A 211 -4.45 24.28 0.75
CA VAL A 211 -5.61 25.17 0.82
C VAL A 211 -6.22 25.20 2.22
N PHE A 212 -6.31 24.04 2.86
CA PHE A 212 -7.03 23.91 4.14
C PHE A 212 -6.10 23.82 5.35
N ASN A 213 -4.76 23.84 5.19
CA ASN A 213 -3.78 23.52 6.24
C ASN A 213 -4.11 22.22 7.00
N PHE A 214 -4.77 21.30 6.33
CA PHE A 214 -5.21 20.00 6.84
C PHE A 214 -5.03 18.96 5.76
N ASN A 215 -4.42 17.82 6.10
CA ASN A 215 -4.25 16.71 5.17
C ASN A 215 -5.32 15.63 5.45
N PRO A 216 -6.44 15.63 4.70
CA PRO A 216 -7.53 14.68 4.94
C PRO A 216 -7.11 13.24 4.69
N PHE A 217 -6.14 13.03 3.80
CA PHE A 217 -5.62 11.70 3.50
C PHE A 217 -4.76 11.14 4.64
N SER A 218 -3.84 11.93 5.18
CA SER A 218 -3.06 11.55 6.36
C SER A 218 -3.95 11.31 7.58
N TRP A 219 -4.98 12.15 7.76
CA TRP A 219 -5.98 11.95 8.81
C TRP A 219 -6.73 10.62 8.62
N TYR A 220 -7.21 10.35 7.41
CA TYR A 220 -7.91 9.10 7.09
C TYR A 220 -7.03 7.88 7.39
N LEU A 221 -5.78 7.86 6.93
CA LEU A 221 -4.85 6.76 7.20
C LEU A 221 -4.50 6.64 8.69
N GLY A 222 -4.38 7.75 9.40
CA GLY A 222 -4.16 7.75 10.84
C GLY A 222 -5.32 7.12 11.61
N VAL A 223 -6.56 7.51 11.27
CA VAL A 223 -7.77 6.98 11.94
C VAL A 223 -8.06 5.52 11.54
N THR A 224 -7.67 5.09 10.36
CA THR A 224 -7.91 3.71 9.90
C THR A 224 -6.72 2.79 10.17
N ALA A 225 -5.66 2.95 9.40
CA ALA A 225 -4.48 2.11 9.50
C ALA A 225 -3.73 2.29 10.82
N GLY A 226 -3.63 3.53 11.33
CA GLY A 226 -3.00 3.83 12.62
C GLY A 226 -3.72 3.13 13.78
N ASN A 227 -5.02 3.33 13.93
CA ASN A 227 -5.79 2.69 15.01
C ASN A 227 -5.77 1.16 14.91
N LEU A 228 -5.80 0.59 13.68
CA LEU A 228 -5.70 -0.85 13.51
C LEU A 228 -4.30 -1.36 13.87
N PHE A 229 -3.25 -0.60 13.54
CA PHE A 229 -1.89 -0.92 13.94
C PHE A 229 -1.75 -0.94 15.47
N ASP A 230 -2.22 0.09 16.16
CA ASP A 230 -2.18 0.19 17.63
C ASP A 230 -2.93 -0.95 18.31
N PHE A 231 -4.03 -1.41 17.70
CA PHE A 231 -4.77 -2.60 18.18
C PHE A 231 -3.99 -3.90 17.96
N MET A 232 -3.28 -4.02 16.84
CA MET A 232 -2.61 -5.28 16.47
C MET A 232 -1.25 -5.45 17.13
N PHE A 233 -0.53 -4.37 17.38
CA PHE A 233 0.85 -4.41 17.88
C PHE A 233 0.92 -4.34 19.42
N PRO A 234 2.02 -4.83 20.03
CA PRO A 234 2.25 -4.68 21.47
C PRO A 234 2.25 -3.20 21.91
N PRO A 235 1.79 -2.88 23.15
CA PRO A 235 1.64 -1.48 23.60
C PRO A 235 2.88 -0.59 23.55
N PHE A 236 4.07 -1.17 23.52
CA PHE A 236 5.32 -0.37 23.43
C PHE A 236 5.69 0.06 22.00
N PHE A 237 4.85 -0.27 21.02
CA PHE A 237 4.95 0.26 19.66
C PHE A 237 3.93 1.38 19.36
N SER A 238 2.94 1.60 20.23
CA SER A 238 1.90 2.63 20.11
C SER A 238 2.27 3.93 20.82
#